data_8ea765e1b07c9f73a72f15c1a553f683
#
_entry.id   8ea765e1b07c9f73a72f15c1a553f683
#
_cell.length_a   1.000
_cell.length_b   1.000
_cell.length_c   1.000
_cell.angle_alpha   90.00
_cell.angle_beta   90.00
_cell.angle_gamma   90.00
#
_symmetry.space_group_name_H-M   'P 1'
#
loop_
_entity.id
_entity.type
_entity.pdbx_description
1 polymer ?
#
loop_
_entity_poly.entity_id
_entity_poly.type
_entity_poly.pdbx_seq_one_letter_code
_entity_poly.pdbx_strand_id
1 'polypeptide(L)'
;MVQGVVTPDTYTIWKEGLRKGKSPIVHRTLGSKEQMLVYDDELANEVSSVRVPLDLRKRWSLERDECVMLGEMAVLIEDYFDQPMDIEWAKDGVTGEIYIVQARPETIHSKSEHNKMLMYKIDEKIASELKREGRVIASGQAVGKRIGVGKVRVFRTYSEVLSKKRELSKLLDSGLSMEEVSDEMAVFQQGDVLVTEMTTPDWEPLMKKSSLIITRKGGRTSHAAIIAREFGIPAIVGCSDAMDIPDMTEVTGSCAEGDTGYVYSGSVPFEIEEFSIDENEVLNTKIKLNVGFPTKSLADSKLPVDGVGLARIEFILSSELGIHPLAFVHHDDLKKFAET
;
A
#
# COMPACT_ATOMS: atom_id res chain seq x y z
N MET A 1 12.06 13.05 -14.89
CA MET A 1 10.73 13.66 -14.68
C MET A 1 10.43 13.73 -13.21
N VAL A 2 10.77 14.84 -12.58
CA VAL A 2 10.73 15.02 -11.11
C VAL A 2 9.34 15.46 -10.59
N GLN A 3 8.40 15.80 -11.47
CA GLN A 3 7.11 16.40 -11.10
C GLN A 3 5.93 15.42 -10.96
N GLY A 4 6.19 14.13 -10.77
CA GLY A 4 5.09 13.15 -10.57
C GLY A 4 4.27 12.80 -11.83
N VAL A 5 4.72 13.20 -13.02
CA VAL A 5 4.03 12.94 -14.30
C VAL A 5 4.03 11.46 -14.67
N VAL A 6 4.96 10.68 -14.14
CA VAL A 6 5.07 9.23 -14.36
C VAL A 6 5.24 8.50 -13.04
N THR A 7 4.71 7.28 -12.95
CA THR A 7 4.97 6.37 -11.84
C THR A 7 6.32 5.69 -12.06
N PRO A 8 7.36 6.01 -11.26
CA PRO A 8 8.70 5.44 -11.40
C PRO A 8 8.78 4.03 -10.80
N ASP A 9 9.87 3.32 -11.11
CA ASP A 9 10.27 2.16 -10.33
C ASP A 9 10.68 2.59 -8.93
N THR A 10 10.36 1.77 -7.94
CA THR A 10 10.70 2.03 -6.54
C THR A 10 11.51 0.88 -5.97
N TYR A 11 12.56 1.21 -5.22
CA TYR A 11 13.43 0.25 -4.57
C TYR A 11 13.57 0.62 -3.09
N THR A 12 13.39 -0.34 -2.20
CA THR A 12 13.62 -0.17 -0.77
C THR A 12 14.89 -0.93 -0.38
N ILE A 13 15.85 -0.20 0.18
CA ILE A 13 17.17 -0.72 0.54
C ILE A 13 17.35 -0.65 2.05
N TRP A 14 17.74 -1.76 2.65
CA TRP A 14 18.02 -1.87 4.08
C TRP A 14 19.47 -1.46 4.36
N LYS A 15 19.65 -0.28 4.98
CA LYS A 15 20.97 0.32 5.27
C LYS A 15 21.89 -0.59 6.09
N GLU A 16 21.35 -1.23 7.15
CA GLU A 16 22.14 -2.17 7.96
C GLU A 16 22.56 -3.43 7.18
N GLY A 17 21.76 -3.84 6.20
CA GLY A 17 22.12 -4.91 5.27
C GLY A 17 23.31 -4.54 4.40
N LEU A 18 23.33 -3.29 3.87
CA LEU A 18 24.47 -2.75 3.14
C LEU A 18 25.73 -2.74 4.00
N ARG A 19 25.66 -2.15 5.20
CA ARG A 19 26.81 -2.07 6.13
C ARG A 19 27.37 -3.44 6.53
N LYS A 20 26.55 -4.47 6.52
CA LYS A 20 26.92 -5.86 6.88
C LYS A 20 27.22 -6.75 5.67
N GLY A 21 27.27 -6.21 4.46
CA GLY A 21 27.52 -6.98 3.22
C GLY A 21 26.45 -8.05 2.92
N LYS A 22 25.22 -7.86 3.41
CA LYS A 22 24.08 -8.75 3.16
C LYS A 22 23.30 -8.26 1.95
N SER A 23 22.38 -9.10 1.43
CA SER A 23 21.46 -8.68 0.37
C SER A 23 20.56 -7.54 0.87
N PRO A 24 20.74 -6.28 0.41
CA PRO A 24 20.13 -5.12 1.05
C PRO A 24 18.78 -4.74 0.43
N ILE A 25 18.46 -5.21 -0.78
CA ILE A 25 17.20 -4.88 -1.44
C ILE A 25 16.08 -5.69 -0.81
N VAL A 26 15.19 -5.02 -0.05
CA VAL A 26 14.09 -5.66 0.68
C VAL A 26 12.78 -5.61 -0.09
N HIS A 27 12.60 -4.61 -0.96
CA HIS A 27 11.41 -4.49 -1.80
C HIS A 27 11.71 -3.70 -3.07
N ARG A 28 10.96 -3.99 -4.13
CA ARG A 28 10.96 -3.21 -5.36
C ARG A 28 9.60 -3.28 -6.05
N THR A 29 9.17 -2.16 -6.62
CA THR A 29 7.91 -2.06 -7.37
C THR A 29 8.19 -1.51 -8.76
N LEU A 30 7.70 -2.19 -9.78
CA LEU A 30 7.82 -1.76 -11.16
C LEU A 30 6.81 -0.64 -11.45
N GLY A 31 7.29 0.52 -11.89
CA GLY A 31 6.46 1.64 -12.28
C GLY A 31 5.85 1.49 -13.67
N SER A 32 4.80 2.28 -13.96
CA SER A 32 4.18 2.27 -15.29
C SER A 32 5.06 2.92 -16.37
N LYS A 33 5.90 3.89 -15.99
CA LYS A 33 6.90 4.58 -16.85
C LYS A 33 6.37 4.92 -18.24
N GLU A 34 5.24 5.61 -18.34
CA GLU A 34 4.53 5.81 -19.60
C GLU A 34 5.22 6.77 -20.56
N GLN A 35 5.96 7.72 -20.01
CA GLN A 35 6.65 8.76 -20.78
C GLN A 35 8.12 8.85 -20.37
N MET A 36 8.97 9.23 -21.31
CA MET A 36 10.36 9.60 -21.08
C MET A 36 10.70 10.89 -21.82
N LEU A 37 11.66 11.62 -21.29
CA LEU A 37 12.22 12.78 -21.94
C LEU A 37 13.44 12.38 -22.75
N VAL A 38 13.49 12.79 -24.02
CA VAL A 38 14.63 12.57 -24.91
C VAL A 38 15.09 13.90 -25.47
N TYR A 39 16.38 14.01 -25.77
CA TYR A 39 16.88 15.16 -26.48
C TYR A 39 16.38 15.10 -27.94
N ASP A 40 15.93 16.24 -28.45
CA ASP A 40 15.55 16.37 -29.84
C ASP A 40 16.80 16.74 -30.65
N ASP A 41 17.23 15.82 -31.49
CA ASP A 41 18.44 16.01 -32.31
C ASP A 41 18.27 17.13 -33.38
N GLU A 42 17.02 17.49 -33.71
CA GLU A 42 16.72 18.55 -34.71
C GLU A 42 16.62 19.94 -34.06
N LEU A 43 16.29 20.02 -32.80
CA LEU A 43 16.14 21.25 -32.01
C LEU A 43 17.21 21.29 -30.92
N ALA A 44 18.38 21.82 -31.25
CA ALA A 44 19.53 21.92 -30.35
C ALA A 44 19.14 22.45 -28.94
N ASN A 45 19.16 21.57 -27.95
CA ASN A 45 18.84 21.79 -26.53
C ASN A 45 17.34 21.75 -26.13
N GLU A 46 16.42 21.36 -26.95
CA GLU A 46 15.06 21.08 -26.53
C GLU A 46 14.88 19.60 -26.13
N VAL A 47 14.04 19.38 -25.10
CA VAL A 47 13.73 18.04 -24.59
C VAL A 47 12.28 17.75 -24.94
N SER A 48 12.04 16.71 -25.73
CA SER A 48 10.69 16.27 -26.08
C SER A 48 10.25 15.07 -25.22
N SER A 49 8.93 15.03 -24.93
CA SER A 49 8.33 13.93 -24.21
C SER A 49 7.85 12.88 -25.20
N VAL A 50 8.35 11.65 -25.08
CA VAL A 50 7.96 10.54 -25.93
C VAL A 50 7.40 9.39 -25.10
N ARG A 51 6.50 8.62 -25.72
CA ARG A 51 5.93 7.43 -25.07
C ARG A 51 6.98 6.31 -24.98
N VAL A 52 7.15 5.75 -23.79
CA VAL A 52 8.07 4.62 -23.58
C VAL A 52 7.51 3.35 -24.24
N PRO A 53 8.28 2.63 -25.06
CA PRO A 53 7.89 1.33 -25.62
C PRO A 53 7.50 0.32 -24.53
N LEU A 54 6.51 -0.53 -24.82
CA LEU A 54 5.94 -1.47 -23.83
C LEU A 54 6.96 -2.47 -23.26
N ASP A 55 7.93 -2.88 -24.06
CA ASP A 55 9.01 -3.79 -23.65
C ASP A 55 9.96 -3.12 -22.65
N LEU A 56 10.24 -1.82 -22.81
CA LEU A 56 11.05 -1.05 -21.87
C LEU A 56 10.32 -0.74 -20.57
N ARG A 57 8.99 -0.54 -20.61
CA ARG A 57 8.20 -0.36 -19.38
C ARG A 57 8.24 -1.56 -18.43
N LYS A 58 8.41 -2.77 -19.00
CA LYS A 58 8.49 -4.02 -18.25
C LYS A 58 9.87 -4.33 -17.68
N ARG A 59 10.87 -3.53 -18.02
CA ARG A 59 12.24 -3.67 -17.50
C ARG A 59 12.46 -2.72 -16.33
N TRP A 60 13.28 -3.13 -15.40
CA TRP A 60 13.74 -2.28 -14.31
C TRP A 60 14.64 -1.16 -14.85
N SER A 61 14.52 0.05 -14.30
CA SER A 61 15.34 1.20 -14.67
C SER A 61 16.77 1.11 -14.11
N LEU A 62 16.94 0.36 -13.02
CA LEU A 62 18.24 0.05 -12.42
C LEU A 62 18.42 -1.46 -12.30
N GLU A 63 19.62 -1.93 -12.61
CA GLU A 63 20.04 -3.29 -12.30
C GLU A 63 20.31 -3.44 -10.79
N ARG A 64 20.40 -4.69 -10.33
CA ARG A 64 20.56 -4.98 -8.90
C ARG A 64 21.82 -4.32 -8.31
N ASP A 65 22.95 -4.41 -9.00
CA ASP A 65 24.23 -3.89 -8.53
C ASP A 65 24.23 -2.36 -8.54
N GLU A 66 23.55 -1.73 -9.49
CA GLU A 66 23.35 -0.29 -9.53
C GLU A 66 22.50 0.20 -8.34
N CYS A 67 21.45 -0.54 -7.97
CA CYS A 67 20.67 -0.23 -6.78
C CYS A 67 21.50 -0.30 -5.50
N VAL A 68 22.37 -1.31 -5.39
CA VAL A 68 23.27 -1.47 -4.23
C VAL A 68 24.25 -0.32 -4.18
N MET A 69 24.93 0.00 -5.30
CA MET A 69 25.88 1.11 -5.40
C MET A 69 25.24 2.46 -5.04
N LEU A 70 24.04 2.74 -5.57
CA LEU A 70 23.30 3.96 -5.23
C LEU A 70 22.95 4.01 -3.74
N GLY A 71 22.57 2.86 -3.16
CA GLY A 71 22.32 2.74 -1.73
C GLY A 71 23.56 3.01 -0.88
N GLU A 72 24.74 2.53 -1.31
CA GLU A 72 26.02 2.81 -0.64
C GLU A 72 26.37 4.29 -0.71
N MET A 73 26.17 4.93 -1.87
CA MET A 73 26.35 6.39 -2.01
C MET A 73 25.42 7.16 -1.07
N ALA A 74 24.15 6.75 -0.96
CA ALA A 74 23.17 7.38 -0.09
C ALA A 74 23.56 7.25 1.40
N VAL A 75 24.03 6.07 1.81
CA VAL A 75 24.51 5.84 3.20
C VAL A 75 25.76 6.69 3.48
N LEU A 76 26.70 6.77 2.54
CA LEU A 76 27.90 7.60 2.69
C LEU A 76 27.56 9.08 2.86
N ILE A 77 26.58 9.59 2.07
CA ILE A 77 26.12 10.98 2.17
C ILE A 77 25.43 11.21 3.52
N GLU A 78 24.56 10.31 3.94
CA GLU A 78 23.86 10.39 5.24
C GLU A 78 24.86 10.37 6.41
N ASP A 79 25.85 9.47 6.39
CA ASP A 79 26.89 9.38 7.42
C ASP A 79 27.78 10.64 7.44
N TYR A 80 28.02 11.27 6.29
CA TYR A 80 28.79 12.52 6.21
C TYR A 80 28.05 13.71 6.81
N PHE A 81 26.73 13.83 6.56
CA PHE A 81 25.92 14.93 7.07
C PHE A 81 25.29 14.65 8.45
N ASP A 82 25.44 13.44 8.98
CA ASP A 82 24.86 12.95 10.25
C ASP A 82 23.35 13.20 10.36
N GLN A 83 22.63 13.07 9.24
CA GLN A 83 21.18 13.20 9.16
C GLN A 83 20.63 12.58 7.88
N PRO A 84 19.33 12.16 7.87
CA PRO A 84 18.66 11.68 6.67
C PRO A 84 18.72 12.70 5.54
N MET A 85 19.06 12.24 4.33
CA MET A 85 19.25 13.09 3.17
C MET A 85 18.32 12.66 2.03
N ASP A 86 17.72 13.65 1.38
CA ASP A 86 17.05 13.53 0.10
C ASP A 86 18.08 13.78 -1.00
N ILE A 87 18.27 12.82 -1.90
CA ILE A 87 19.27 12.89 -2.96
C ILE A 87 18.65 12.77 -4.34
N GLU A 88 19.14 13.59 -5.26
CA GLU A 88 18.83 13.44 -6.69
C GLU A 88 20.04 12.84 -7.39
N TRP A 89 19.79 11.96 -8.33
CA TRP A 89 20.84 11.25 -9.07
C TRP A 89 20.48 11.14 -10.55
N ALA A 90 21.47 10.92 -11.37
CA ALA A 90 21.31 10.68 -12.79
C ALA A 90 22.24 9.54 -13.24
N LYS A 91 21.76 8.74 -14.20
CA LYS A 91 22.57 7.71 -14.87
C LYS A 91 22.90 8.20 -16.27
N ASP A 92 24.17 8.26 -16.60
CA ASP A 92 24.64 8.63 -17.92
C ASP A 92 24.22 7.55 -18.95
N GLY A 93 23.62 7.99 -20.05
CA GLY A 93 23.09 7.08 -21.07
C GLY A 93 24.19 6.43 -21.94
N VAL A 94 25.40 6.98 -21.95
CA VAL A 94 26.53 6.51 -22.76
C VAL A 94 27.48 5.65 -21.94
N THR A 95 27.90 6.13 -20.77
CA THR A 95 28.85 5.43 -19.90
C THR A 95 28.17 4.43 -18.95
N GLY A 96 26.89 4.65 -18.65
CA GLY A 96 26.14 3.89 -17.66
C GLY A 96 26.49 4.25 -16.20
N GLU A 97 27.34 5.24 -15.98
CA GLU A 97 27.74 5.68 -14.64
C GLU A 97 26.62 6.45 -13.93
N ILE A 98 26.52 6.30 -12.60
CA ILE A 98 25.55 7.00 -11.77
C ILE A 98 26.24 8.15 -11.05
N TYR A 99 25.63 9.33 -11.13
CA TYR A 99 26.11 10.55 -10.50
C TYR A 99 25.07 11.10 -9.52
N ILE A 100 25.51 11.53 -8.33
CA ILE A 100 24.69 12.31 -7.43
C ILE A 100 24.71 13.76 -7.91
N VAL A 101 23.53 14.32 -8.21
CA VAL A 101 23.42 15.69 -8.74
C VAL A 101 22.96 16.70 -7.70
N GLN A 102 22.28 16.23 -6.65
CA GLN A 102 21.89 17.06 -5.52
C GLN A 102 21.79 16.22 -4.25
N ALA A 103 22.08 16.82 -3.10
CA ALA A 103 21.79 16.29 -1.77
C ALA A 103 21.28 17.42 -0.89
N ARG A 104 20.18 17.18 -0.16
CA ARG A 104 19.59 18.12 0.79
C ARG A 104 19.05 17.38 2.01
N PRO A 105 18.99 18.01 3.20
CA PRO A 105 18.38 17.39 4.37
C PRO A 105 16.93 16.98 4.10
N GLU A 106 16.59 15.75 4.47
CA GLU A 106 15.21 15.25 4.41
C GLU A 106 14.42 15.85 5.57
N THR A 107 13.30 16.54 5.26
CA THR A 107 12.54 17.31 6.26
C THR A 107 11.17 16.72 6.61
N ILE A 108 10.68 15.79 5.82
CA ILE A 108 9.30 15.27 5.92
C ILE A 108 9.26 13.98 6.74
N HIS A 109 10.11 13.00 6.40
CA HIS A 109 10.08 11.66 7.00
C HIS A 109 10.98 11.52 8.25
N SER A 110 12.01 12.37 8.38
CA SER A 110 12.90 12.38 9.55
C SER A 110 12.19 12.74 10.86
N LYS A 111 11.04 13.45 10.76
CA LYS A 111 10.21 13.83 11.91
C LYS A 111 9.12 12.82 12.25
N SER A 112 8.92 11.75 11.47
CA SER A 112 8.03 10.67 11.87
C SER A 112 8.67 9.91 13.03
N GLU A 113 8.35 10.31 14.26
CA GLU A 113 8.71 9.57 15.47
C GLU A 113 8.10 8.17 15.36
N HIS A 114 8.94 7.17 15.20
CA HIS A 114 8.56 5.79 14.88
C HIS A 114 7.88 5.07 16.04
N ASN A 115 7.82 5.72 17.21
CA ASN A 115 7.31 5.18 18.47
C ASN A 115 5.95 5.71 18.84
N LYS A 116 5.19 6.24 17.90
CA LYS A 116 3.84 6.76 18.15
C LYS A 116 2.77 5.75 17.78
N MET A 117 1.91 5.47 18.72
CA MET A 117 0.69 4.71 18.52
C MET A 117 -0.49 5.67 18.37
N LEU A 118 -1.26 5.51 17.30
CA LEU A 118 -2.45 6.33 17.05
C LEU A 118 -3.68 5.64 17.65
N MET A 119 -4.40 6.34 18.50
CA MET A 119 -5.70 5.93 19.04
C MET A 119 -6.79 6.82 18.43
N TYR A 120 -7.77 6.17 17.82
CA TYR A 120 -8.93 6.83 17.22
C TYR A 120 -10.08 6.82 18.21
N LYS A 121 -10.78 7.94 18.35
CA LYS A 121 -11.89 8.08 19.31
C LYS A 121 -13.01 8.92 18.73
N ILE A 122 -14.24 8.41 18.79
CA ILE A 122 -15.45 9.23 18.66
C ILE A 122 -15.89 9.59 20.09
N ASP A 123 -16.25 10.83 20.31
CA ASP A 123 -16.80 11.27 21.60
C ASP A 123 -18.04 10.42 21.96
N GLU A 124 -18.09 9.91 23.19
CA GLU A 124 -19.15 8.99 23.63
C GLU A 124 -20.56 9.60 23.54
N LYS A 125 -20.67 10.93 23.72
CA LYS A 125 -21.95 11.63 23.58
C LYS A 125 -22.36 11.67 22.11
N ILE A 126 -21.42 11.99 21.22
CA ILE A 126 -21.65 11.98 19.76
C ILE A 126 -22.04 10.57 19.31
N ALA A 127 -21.29 9.54 19.70
CA ALA A 127 -21.60 8.16 19.34
C ALA A 127 -22.99 7.72 19.84
N SER A 128 -23.36 8.09 21.06
CA SER A 128 -24.67 7.80 21.66
C SER A 128 -25.81 8.53 20.96
N GLU A 129 -25.58 9.77 20.57
CA GLU A 129 -26.55 10.60 19.83
C GLU A 129 -26.79 10.02 18.43
N LEU A 130 -25.73 9.70 17.70
CA LEU A 130 -25.82 9.09 16.36
C LEU A 130 -26.57 7.75 16.38
N LYS A 131 -26.36 6.94 17.41
CA LYS A 131 -27.08 5.67 17.61
C LYS A 131 -28.57 5.93 17.86
N ARG A 132 -28.91 6.93 18.70
CA ARG A 132 -30.29 7.31 19.00
C ARG A 132 -31.02 7.90 17.78
N GLU A 133 -30.30 8.67 16.93
CA GLU A 133 -30.84 9.25 15.71
C GLU A 133 -30.99 8.24 14.56
N GLY A 134 -30.59 6.99 14.75
CA GLY A 134 -30.66 5.96 13.72
C GLY A 134 -29.63 6.15 12.59
N ARG A 135 -28.55 6.87 12.85
CA ARG A 135 -27.46 7.08 11.88
C ARG A 135 -26.52 5.88 11.73
N VAL A 136 -26.64 4.87 12.56
CA VAL A 136 -25.99 3.58 12.36
C VAL A 136 -26.75 2.83 11.27
N ILE A 137 -26.15 2.68 10.11
CA ILE A 137 -26.76 2.03 8.94
C ILE A 137 -26.35 0.56 8.80
N ALA A 138 -25.28 0.16 9.48
CA ALA A 138 -24.82 -1.24 9.51
C ALA A 138 -23.89 -1.47 10.70
N SER A 139 -23.76 -2.73 11.12
CA SER A 139 -22.84 -3.12 12.18
C SER A 139 -22.32 -4.54 12.00
N GLY A 140 -21.13 -4.82 12.54
CA GLY A 140 -20.48 -6.12 12.47
C GLY A 140 -19.35 -6.26 13.48
N GLN A 141 -18.48 -7.22 13.30
CA GLN A 141 -17.31 -7.41 14.15
C GLN A 141 -16.20 -6.43 13.76
N ALA A 142 -15.70 -5.65 14.71
CA ALA A 142 -14.59 -4.74 14.51
C ALA A 142 -13.26 -5.49 14.32
N VAL A 143 -12.50 -5.05 13.31
CA VAL A 143 -11.14 -5.49 13.03
C VAL A 143 -10.22 -4.27 13.02
N GLY A 144 -9.22 -4.27 13.87
CA GLY A 144 -8.41 -3.09 14.17
C GLY A 144 -9.08 -2.18 15.19
N LYS A 145 -8.51 -0.97 15.37
CA LYS A 145 -9.01 0.07 16.29
C LYS A 145 -9.03 1.45 15.63
N ARG A 146 -9.11 1.47 14.30
CA ARG A 146 -9.12 2.70 13.51
C ARG A 146 -10.52 3.06 13.05
N ILE A 147 -10.64 4.29 12.55
CA ILE A 147 -11.84 4.81 11.92
C ILE A 147 -11.48 5.10 10.46
N GLY A 148 -12.35 4.71 9.55
CA GLY A 148 -12.22 5.00 8.12
C GLY A 148 -13.42 5.79 7.62
N VAL A 149 -13.15 6.79 6.77
CA VAL A 149 -14.18 7.64 6.14
C VAL A 149 -13.97 7.60 4.64
N GLY A 150 -15.05 7.54 3.88
CA GLY A 150 -14.98 7.58 2.43
C GLY A 150 -16.29 7.26 1.73
N LYS A 151 -16.26 7.26 0.41
CA LYS A 151 -17.37 6.87 -0.45
C LYS A 151 -17.46 5.35 -0.56
N VAL A 152 -18.63 4.81 -0.39
CA VAL A 152 -18.92 3.39 -0.53
C VAL A 152 -18.80 2.97 -1.99
N ARG A 153 -18.13 1.85 -2.22
CA ARG A 153 -18.09 1.12 -3.49
C ARG A 153 -18.54 -0.32 -3.24
N VAL A 154 -19.71 -0.64 -3.74
CA VAL A 154 -20.32 -1.96 -3.55
C VAL A 154 -20.00 -2.86 -4.73
N PHE A 155 -19.35 -3.99 -4.44
CA PHE A 155 -19.10 -5.05 -5.43
C PHE A 155 -19.51 -6.39 -4.83
N ARG A 156 -20.40 -7.12 -5.49
CA ARG A 156 -20.81 -8.46 -5.04
C ARG A 156 -19.75 -9.50 -5.34
N THR A 157 -19.11 -9.36 -6.49
CA THR A 157 -18.07 -10.29 -6.96
C THR A 157 -16.88 -9.52 -7.55
N TYR A 158 -15.71 -10.14 -7.55
CA TYR A 158 -14.52 -9.54 -8.20
C TYR A 158 -14.70 -9.42 -9.73
N SER A 159 -15.55 -10.26 -10.33
CA SER A 159 -15.89 -10.16 -11.76
C SER A 159 -16.56 -8.83 -12.11
N GLU A 160 -17.34 -8.24 -11.21
CA GLU A 160 -17.92 -6.89 -11.41
C GLU A 160 -16.83 -5.82 -11.48
N VAL A 161 -15.81 -5.91 -10.62
CA VAL A 161 -14.63 -5.03 -10.67
C VAL A 161 -13.95 -5.12 -12.02
N LEU A 162 -13.72 -6.34 -12.51
CA LEU A 162 -13.07 -6.57 -13.80
C LEU A 162 -13.93 -6.06 -14.97
N SER A 163 -15.25 -6.19 -14.89
CA SER A 163 -16.17 -5.66 -15.90
C SER A 163 -16.11 -4.15 -15.97
N LYS A 164 -16.23 -3.46 -14.83
CA LYS A 164 -16.11 -1.99 -14.76
C LYS A 164 -14.73 -1.51 -15.25
N LYS A 165 -13.64 -2.21 -14.92
CA LYS A 165 -12.31 -1.89 -15.46
C LYS A 165 -12.24 -2.00 -16.99
N ARG A 166 -12.85 -3.03 -17.58
CA ARG A 166 -12.89 -3.20 -19.04
C ARG A 166 -13.73 -2.12 -19.71
N GLU A 167 -14.84 -1.71 -19.11
CA GLU A 167 -15.69 -0.62 -19.62
C GLU A 167 -14.93 0.70 -19.61
N LEU A 168 -14.28 1.04 -18.49
CA LEU A 168 -13.44 2.23 -18.40
C LEU A 168 -12.29 2.21 -19.41
N SER A 169 -11.61 1.07 -19.59
CA SER A 169 -10.55 0.93 -20.58
C SER A 169 -11.06 1.21 -22.00
N LYS A 170 -12.24 0.70 -22.37
CA LYS A 170 -12.85 0.96 -23.69
C LYS A 170 -13.19 2.44 -23.89
N LEU A 171 -13.66 3.12 -22.85
CA LEU A 171 -13.95 4.56 -22.90
C LEU A 171 -12.67 5.37 -23.11
N LEU A 172 -11.60 5.03 -22.39
CA LEU A 172 -10.28 5.65 -22.55
C LEU A 172 -9.70 5.39 -23.96
N ASP A 173 -9.85 4.18 -24.47
CA ASP A 173 -9.43 3.81 -25.83
C ASP A 173 -10.24 4.55 -26.93
N SER A 174 -11.50 4.92 -26.62
CA SER A 174 -12.36 5.70 -27.52
C SER A 174 -12.09 7.22 -27.49
N GLY A 175 -11.14 7.68 -26.65
CA GLY A 175 -10.70 9.06 -26.61
C GLY A 175 -11.08 9.85 -25.36
N LEU A 176 -11.74 9.20 -24.37
CA LEU A 176 -11.99 9.83 -23.07
C LEU A 176 -10.64 10.04 -22.35
N SER A 177 -10.38 11.23 -21.84
CA SER A 177 -9.19 11.50 -21.05
C SER A 177 -9.38 11.08 -19.59
N MET A 178 -8.30 10.82 -18.85
CA MET A 178 -8.38 10.51 -17.42
C MET A 178 -8.94 11.67 -16.59
N GLU A 179 -8.83 12.90 -17.07
CA GLU A 179 -9.37 14.10 -16.43
C GLU A 179 -10.90 14.18 -16.57
N GLU A 180 -11.45 13.56 -17.59
CA GLU A 180 -12.90 13.49 -17.83
C GLU A 180 -13.57 12.30 -17.13
N VAL A 181 -12.78 11.41 -16.48
CA VAL A 181 -13.31 10.28 -15.70
C VAL A 181 -13.95 10.82 -14.42
N SER A 182 -15.29 10.82 -14.39
CA SER A 182 -16.02 11.19 -13.17
C SER A 182 -15.84 10.14 -12.06
N ASP A 183 -16.13 10.55 -10.83
CA ASP A 183 -16.13 9.63 -9.67
C ASP A 183 -17.00 8.37 -9.89
N GLU A 184 -18.11 8.51 -10.62
CA GLU A 184 -19.03 7.41 -10.92
C GLU A 184 -18.43 6.41 -11.92
N MET A 185 -17.62 6.90 -12.87
CA MET A 185 -16.93 6.08 -13.87
C MET A 185 -15.67 5.42 -13.28
N ALA A 186 -15.05 6.02 -12.27
CA ALA A 186 -13.91 5.45 -11.59
C ALA A 186 -14.30 4.14 -10.90
N VAL A 187 -13.54 3.08 -11.14
CA VAL A 187 -13.87 1.75 -10.58
C VAL A 187 -13.67 1.74 -9.07
N PHE A 188 -12.54 2.24 -8.58
CA PHE A 188 -12.20 2.34 -7.17
C PHE A 188 -11.03 3.30 -6.97
N GLN A 189 -11.20 4.28 -6.10
CA GLN A 189 -10.21 5.30 -5.83
C GLN A 189 -9.51 5.09 -4.47
N GLN A 190 -8.39 5.78 -4.27
CA GLN A 190 -7.72 5.83 -2.98
C GLN A 190 -8.64 6.48 -1.94
N GLY A 191 -8.88 5.82 -0.82
CA GLY A 191 -9.75 6.31 0.25
C GLY A 191 -11.22 5.89 0.14
N ASP A 192 -11.62 5.17 -0.91
CA ASP A 192 -12.95 4.58 -1.00
C ASP A 192 -13.18 3.50 0.09
N VAL A 193 -14.43 3.26 0.41
CA VAL A 193 -14.89 2.20 1.32
C VAL A 193 -15.30 0.98 0.50
N LEU A 194 -14.60 -0.12 0.66
CA LEU A 194 -14.92 -1.37 -0.02
C LEU A 194 -16.04 -2.10 0.70
N VAL A 195 -17.14 -2.35 0.01
CA VAL A 195 -18.27 -3.16 0.49
C VAL A 195 -18.46 -4.37 -0.41
N THR A 196 -18.44 -5.58 0.17
CA THR A 196 -18.57 -6.83 -0.58
C THR A 196 -19.17 -7.97 0.26
N GLU A 197 -19.62 -9.03 -0.38
CA GLU A 197 -20.06 -10.27 0.31
C GLU A 197 -18.92 -10.89 1.14
N MET A 198 -17.77 -11.09 0.51
CA MET A 198 -16.54 -11.64 1.11
C MET A 198 -15.35 -11.35 0.20
N THR A 199 -14.15 -11.40 0.74
CA THR A 199 -12.93 -11.20 -0.03
C THR A 199 -12.15 -12.50 -0.26
N THR A 200 -11.45 -12.54 -1.39
CA THR A 200 -10.45 -13.53 -1.77
C THR A 200 -9.12 -12.81 -2.07
N PRO A 201 -7.99 -13.48 -2.28
CA PRO A 201 -6.72 -12.82 -2.58
C PRO A 201 -6.77 -11.81 -3.73
N ASP A 202 -7.60 -12.05 -4.73
CA ASP A 202 -7.75 -11.12 -5.87
C ASP A 202 -8.20 -9.70 -5.47
N TRP A 203 -8.83 -9.55 -4.31
CA TRP A 203 -9.30 -8.25 -3.81
C TRP A 203 -8.20 -7.38 -3.19
N GLU A 204 -7.02 -7.91 -2.94
CA GLU A 204 -5.94 -7.17 -2.27
C GLU A 204 -5.63 -5.81 -2.89
N PRO A 205 -5.60 -5.63 -4.25
CA PRO A 205 -5.33 -4.32 -4.84
C PRO A 205 -6.37 -3.25 -4.50
N LEU A 206 -7.64 -3.63 -4.29
CA LEU A 206 -8.69 -2.72 -3.85
C LEU A 206 -8.59 -2.48 -2.35
N MET A 207 -8.38 -3.55 -1.58
CA MET A 207 -8.24 -3.47 -0.14
C MET A 207 -7.11 -2.52 0.28
N LYS A 208 -5.97 -2.54 -0.42
CA LYS A 208 -4.83 -1.63 -0.18
C LYS A 208 -5.18 -0.15 -0.38
N LYS A 209 -6.15 0.16 -1.23
CA LYS A 209 -6.62 1.52 -1.50
C LYS A 209 -7.75 1.96 -0.58
N SER A 210 -8.37 1.02 0.14
CA SER A 210 -9.55 1.28 0.96
C SER A 210 -9.21 2.09 2.22
N SER A 211 -10.08 3.03 2.58
CA SER A 211 -10.09 3.65 3.91
C SER A 211 -10.78 2.76 4.96
N LEU A 212 -11.69 1.88 4.52
CA LEU A 212 -12.48 0.95 5.31
C LEU A 212 -12.89 -0.24 4.46
N ILE A 213 -12.96 -1.42 5.05
CA ILE A 213 -13.45 -2.64 4.42
C ILE A 213 -14.67 -3.13 5.18
N ILE A 214 -15.76 -3.37 4.47
CA ILE A 214 -17.01 -3.92 5.05
C ILE A 214 -17.36 -5.21 4.32
N THR A 215 -17.51 -6.31 5.06
CA THR A 215 -17.91 -7.57 4.45
C THR A 215 -19.15 -8.12 5.12
N ARG A 216 -20.09 -8.62 4.29
CA ARG A 216 -21.32 -9.26 4.79
C ARG A 216 -21.01 -10.56 5.52
N LYS A 217 -20.09 -11.35 4.99
CA LYS A 217 -19.68 -12.66 5.53
C LYS A 217 -18.28 -12.60 6.10
N GLY A 218 -17.98 -13.53 6.98
CA GLY A 218 -16.69 -13.70 7.60
C GLY A 218 -16.68 -13.26 9.06
N GLY A 219 -15.60 -13.58 9.73
CA GLY A 219 -15.34 -13.22 11.11
C GLY A 219 -13.90 -12.71 11.28
N ARG A 220 -13.43 -12.55 12.51
CA ARG A 220 -12.08 -12.04 12.82
C ARG A 220 -10.92 -12.86 12.26
N THR A 221 -11.18 -14.07 11.77
CA THR A 221 -10.19 -14.96 11.15
C THR A 221 -10.38 -15.09 9.64
N SER A 222 -11.32 -14.35 9.04
CA SER A 222 -11.55 -14.34 7.59
C SER A 222 -10.40 -13.65 6.85
N HIS A 223 -10.28 -13.90 5.56
CA HIS A 223 -9.29 -13.26 4.68
C HIS A 223 -9.36 -11.73 4.79
N ALA A 224 -10.57 -11.14 4.73
CA ALA A 224 -10.75 -9.70 4.92
C ALA A 224 -10.13 -9.19 6.22
N ALA A 225 -10.38 -9.88 7.34
CA ALA A 225 -9.89 -9.48 8.64
C ALA A 225 -8.37 -9.61 8.78
N ILE A 226 -7.80 -10.65 8.19
CA ILE A 226 -6.34 -10.88 8.22
C ILE A 226 -5.64 -9.79 7.42
N ILE A 227 -6.05 -9.57 6.17
CA ILE A 227 -5.45 -8.58 5.27
C ILE A 227 -5.65 -7.14 5.80
N ALA A 228 -6.83 -6.84 6.37
CA ALA A 228 -7.09 -5.54 6.97
C ALA A 228 -6.11 -5.23 8.12
N ARG A 229 -5.83 -6.20 9.00
CA ARG A 229 -4.81 -6.04 10.06
C ARG A 229 -3.42 -5.83 9.48
N GLU A 230 -3.05 -6.61 8.48
CA GLU A 230 -1.73 -6.50 7.85
C GLU A 230 -1.53 -5.12 7.18
N PHE A 231 -2.54 -4.57 6.52
CA PHE A 231 -2.46 -3.23 5.92
C PHE A 231 -2.74 -2.10 6.91
N GLY A 232 -3.16 -2.41 8.14
CA GLY A 232 -3.54 -1.41 9.13
C GLY A 232 -4.81 -0.63 8.75
N ILE A 233 -5.69 -1.24 7.95
CA ILE A 233 -6.96 -0.68 7.50
C ILE A 233 -8.06 -1.17 8.45
N PRO A 234 -8.99 -0.32 8.92
CA PRO A 234 -10.13 -0.79 9.69
C PRO A 234 -11.03 -1.67 8.82
N ALA A 235 -11.57 -2.75 9.41
CA ALA A 235 -12.59 -3.54 8.73
C ALA A 235 -13.74 -3.93 9.66
N ILE A 236 -14.95 -3.98 9.10
CA ILE A 236 -16.16 -4.44 9.77
C ILE A 236 -16.61 -5.70 9.04
N VAL A 237 -16.49 -6.85 9.69
CA VAL A 237 -16.76 -8.14 9.09
C VAL A 237 -17.99 -8.82 9.69
N GLY A 238 -18.65 -9.68 8.91
CA GLY A 238 -19.90 -10.31 9.35
C GLY A 238 -21.04 -9.31 9.53
N CYS A 239 -21.05 -8.28 8.69
CA CYS A 239 -22.07 -7.23 8.70
C CYS A 239 -23.27 -7.66 7.82
N SER A 240 -24.36 -8.12 8.42
CA SER A 240 -25.54 -8.64 7.69
C SER A 240 -26.11 -7.64 6.68
N ASP A 241 -26.07 -6.37 7.04
CA ASP A 241 -26.69 -5.26 6.30
C ASP A 241 -25.70 -4.56 5.35
N ALA A 242 -24.49 -5.12 5.18
CA ALA A 242 -23.44 -4.52 4.36
C ALA A 242 -23.90 -4.22 2.92
N MET A 243 -24.62 -5.15 2.32
CA MET A 243 -25.06 -5.05 0.92
C MET A 243 -26.27 -4.14 0.71
N ASP A 244 -26.86 -3.64 1.78
CA ASP A 244 -27.99 -2.69 1.75
C ASP A 244 -27.48 -1.24 1.80
N ILE A 245 -26.18 -1.04 2.07
CA ILE A 245 -25.54 0.28 2.01
C ILE A 245 -25.51 0.73 0.54
N PRO A 246 -26.08 1.92 0.22
CA PRO A 246 -26.10 2.38 -1.17
C PRO A 246 -24.69 2.68 -1.69
N ASP A 247 -24.44 2.32 -2.95
CA ASP A 247 -23.19 2.71 -3.64
C ASP A 247 -23.04 4.22 -3.68
N MET A 248 -21.82 4.73 -3.71
CA MET A 248 -21.47 6.18 -3.73
C MET A 248 -21.88 6.97 -2.48
N THR A 249 -22.45 6.35 -1.45
CA THR A 249 -22.76 7.03 -0.19
C THR A 249 -21.49 7.30 0.62
N GLU A 250 -21.39 8.48 1.22
CA GLU A 250 -20.33 8.76 2.19
C GLU A 250 -20.65 8.11 3.54
N VAL A 251 -19.68 7.41 4.11
CA VAL A 251 -19.85 6.75 5.41
C VAL A 251 -18.62 6.91 6.30
N THR A 252 -18.82 6.78 7.60
CA THR A 252 -17.78 6.64 8.60
C THR A 252 -17.91 5.27 9.25
N GLY A 253 -16.88 4.44 9.13
CA GLY A 253 -16.82 3.16 9.82
C GLY A 253 -15.88 3.22 11.01
N SER A 254 -16.41 2.94 12.19
CA SER A 254 -15.67 2.95 13.44
C SER A 254 -15.41 1.55 13.92
N CYS A 255 -14.12 1.22 14.09
CA CYS A 255 -13.65 0.02 14.80
C CYS A 255 -13.04 0.38 16.18
N ALA A 256 -13.23 1.63 16.64
CA ALA A 256 -12.65 2.14 17.88
C ALA A 256 -13.56 1.99 19.11
N GLU A 257 -14.80 1.52 18.92
CA GLU A 257 -15.82 1.44 19.97
C GLU A 257 -15.94 0.04 20.60
N GLY A 258 -14.84 -0.69 20.68
CA GLY A 258 -14.79 -2.04 21.23
C GLY A 258 -14.87 -3.15 20.19
N ASP A 259 -15.58 -4.23 20.51
CA ASP A 259 -15.64 -5.44 19.66
C ASP A 259 -16.61 -5.32 18.48
N THR A 260 -17.54 -4.38 18.56
CA THR A 260 -18.51 -4.08 17.52
C THR A 260 -18.03 -2.90 16.67
N GLY A 261 -17.98 -3.10 15.37
CA GLY A 261 -17.76 -2.04 14.40
C GLY A 261 -19.09 -1.47 13.93
N TYR A 262 -19.18 -0.14 13.85
CA TYR A 262 -20.37 0.58 13.42
C TYR A 262 -20.11 1.35 12.15
N VAL A 263 -21.07 1.30 11.24
CA VAL A 263 -21.07 2.13 10.01
C VAL A 263 -22.09 3.24 10.19
N TYR A 264 -21.62 4.46 10.22
CA TYR A 264 -22.44 5.66 10.34
C TYR A 264 -22.65 6.29 8.97
N SER A 265 -23.86 6.80 8.73
CA SER A 265 -24.16 7.57 7.54
C SER A 265 -23.46 8.93 7.57
N GLY A 266 -22.76 9.29 6.49
CA GLY A 266 -22.02 10.53 6.34
C GLY A 266 -20.69 10.57 7.11
N SER A 267 -20.05 11.75 7.08
CA SER A 267 -18.82 12.00 7.84
C SER A 267 -19.15 12.26 9.31
N VAL A 268 -18.46 11.57 10.20
CA VAL A 268 -18.56 11.74 11.66
C VAL A 268 -17.23 12.29 12.18
N PRO A 269 -17.23 13.35 13.00
CA PRO A 269 -16.00 13.87 13.59
C PRO A 269 -15.42 12.86 14.60
N PHE A 270 -14.11 12.70 14.57
CA PHE A 270 -13.36 11.88 15.51
C PHE A 270 -12.01 12.51 15.83
N GLU A 271 -11.43 12.11 16.93
CA GLU A 271 -10.11 12.56 17.38
C GLU A 271 -9.09 11.46 17.16
N ILE A 272 -7.85 11.88 16.92
CA ILE A 272 -6.69 10.98 16.86
C ILE A 272 -5.72 11.42 17.95
N GLU A 273 -5.57 10.58 18.96
CA GLU A 273 -4.61 10.78 20.03
C GLU A 273 -3.32 10.02 19.71
N GLU A 274 -2.18 10.67 19.90
CA GLU A 274 -0.86 10.07 19.73
C GLU A 274 -0.28 9.68 21.07
N PHE A 275 0.13 8.43 21.22
CA PHE A 275 0.83 7.92 22.38
C PHE A 275 2.25 7.55 22.01
N SER A 276 3.22 8.03 22.78
CA SER A 276 4.61 7.57 22.66
C SER A 276 4.76 6.20 23.32
N ILE A 277 5.41 5.27 22.65
CA ILE A 277 5.78 3.98 23.23
C ILE A 277 7.17 4.14 23.87
N ASP A 278 7.27 3.82 25.17
CA ASP A 278 8.58 3.80 25.85
C ASP A 278 9.35 2.53 25.46
N GLU A 279 10.40 2.69 24.67
CA GLU A 279 11.26 1.59 24.25
C GLU A 279 12.08 0.97 25.38
N ASN A 280 12.20 1.68 26.50
CA ASN A 280 13.00 1.25 27.65
C ASN A 280 12.21 0.42 28.66
N GLU A 281 10.91 0.27 28.45
CA GLU A 281 10.08 -0.54 29.34
C GLU A 281 10.40 -2.03 29.15
N VAL A 282 11.03 -2.63 30.14
CA VAL A 282 11.37 -4.06 30.13
C VAL A 282 10.19 -4.87 30.64
N LEU A 283 9.57 -5.62 29.75
CA LEU A 283 8.49 -6.52 30.09
C LEU A 283 9.00 -7.90 30.53
N ASN A 284 8.37 -8.50 31.52
CA ASN A 284 8.68 -9.88 31.96
C ASN A 284 8.26 -10.94 30.92
N THR A 285 7.32 -10.61 30.04
CA THR A 285 6.82 -11.49 29.00
C THR A 285 7.30 -10.99 27.64
N LYS A 286 7.85 -11.90 26.84
CA LYS A 286 8.30 -11.59 25.48
C LYS A 286 7.13 -11.36 24.55
N ILE A 287 7.15 -10.22 23.85
CA ILE A 287 6.19 -9.87 22.82
C ILE A 287 6.79 -10.17 21.44
N LYS A 288 6.10 -10.98 20.65
CA LYS A 288 6.53 -11.34 19.30
C LYS A 288 5.46 -11.01 18.28
N LEU A 289 5.88 -10.55 17.11
CA LEU A 289 4.99 -10.20 16.00
C LEU A 289 4.71 -11.38 15.07
N ASN A 290 3.52 -11.41 14.52
CA ASN A 290 3.22 -12.20 13.34
C ASN A 290 3.46 -11.34 12.10
N VAL A 291 4.31 -11.82 11.19
CA VAL A 291 4.70 -11.11 9.97
C VAL A 291 4.11 -11.82 8.76
N GLY A 292 3.33 -11.10 7.96
CA GLY A 292 2.73 -11.61 6.72
C GLY A 292 3.40 -11.05 5.46
N PHE A 293 3.84 -9.79 5.51
CA PHE A 293 4.40 -9.10 4.35
C PHE A 293 5.82 -8.60 4.64
N PRO A 294 6.82 -8.98 3.82
CA PRO A 294 8.21 -8.52 3.97
C PRO A 294 8.33 -7.00 3.91
N THR A 295 7.53 -6.33 3.08
CA THR A 295 7.52 -4.88 2.92
C THR A 295 7.21 -4.13 4.21
N LYS A 296 6.39 -4.72 5.09
CA LYS A 296 6.02 -4.15 6.38
C LYS A 296 7.03 -4.50 7.49
N SER A 297 7.79 -5.58 7.32
CA SER A 297 8.71 -6.10 8.35
C SER A 297 9.73 -5.06 8.81
N LEU A 298 10.19 -4.19 7.90
CA LEU A 298 11.13 -3.13 8.24
C LEU A 298 10.51 -2.06 9.16
N ALA A 299 9.24 -1.70 8.92
CA ALA A 299 8.51 -0.78 9.80
C ALA A 299 8.21 -1.45 11.15
N ASP A 300 7.77 -2.71 11.12
CA ASP A 300 7.44 -3.47 12.32
C ASP A 300 8.68 -3.78 13.19
N SER A 301 9.88 -3.85 12.60
CA SER A 301 11.15 -4.05 13.34
C SER A 301 11.53 -2.89 14.26
N LYS A 302 10.88 -1.73 14.09
CA LYS A 302 11.07 -0.55 14.94
C LYS A 302 10.17 -0.55 16.18
N LEU A 303 9.21 -1.46 16.26
CA LEU A 303 8.41 -1.64 17.45
C LEU A 303 9.24 -2.33 18.55
N PRO A 304 9.02 -2.01 19.85
CA PRO A 304 9.71 -2.63 20.97
C PRO A 304 9.22 -4.07 21.19
N VAL A 305 9.66 -4.96 20.32
CA VAL A 305 9.27 -6.37 20.33
C VAL A 305 10.48 -7.29 20.35
N ASP A 306 10.32 -8.49 20.92
CA ASP A 306 11.39 -9.48 21.06
C ASP A 306 11.63 -10.32 19.78
N GLY A 307 10.99 -9.95 18.67
CA GLY A 307 11.18 -10.59 17.37
C GLY A 307 9.93 -11.16 16.74
N VAL A 308 10.13 -12.06 15.78
CA VAL A 308 9.04 -12.69 15.01
C VAL A 308 8.54 -13.94 15.72
N GLY A 309 7.24 -14.02 15.96
CA GLY A 309 6.55 -15.18 16.50
C GLY A 309 6.10 -16.16 15.42
N LEU A 310 5.56 -15.62 14.32
CA LEU A 310 5.12 -16.39 13.16
C LEU A 310 5.38 -15.61 11.89
N ALA A 311 6.09 -16.23 10.93
CA ALA A 311 6.16 -15.74 9.56
C ALA A 311 5.12 -16.50 8.72
N ARG A 312 4.18 -15.76 8.13
CA ARG A 312 3.13 -16.33 7.27
C ARG A 312 3.66 -16.49 5.86
N ILE A 313 4.33 -17.60 5.62
CA ILE A 313 4.99 -17.89 4.34
C ILE A 313 4.01 -17.92 3.17
N GLU A 314 2.76 -18.33 3.40
CA GLU A 314 1.70 -18.37 2.40
C GLU A 314 1.42 -16.98 1.79
N PHE A 315 1.46 -15.91 2.58
CA PHE A 315 1.31 -14.55 2.07
C PHE A 315 2.56 -14.09 1.31
N ILE A 316 3.75 -14.42 1.81
CA ILE A 316 5.01 -14.07 1.13
C ILE A 316 5.05 -14.71 -0.27
N LEU A 317 4.66 -15.97 -0.39
CA LEU A 317 4.66 -16.69 -1.66
C LEU A 317 3.62 -16.13 -2.63
N SER A 318 2.41 -15.79 -2.15
CA SER A 318 1.32 -15.33 -3.01
C SER A 318 1.46 -13.86 -3.41
N SER A 319 1.86 -12.98 -2.48
CA SER A 319 1.86 -11.53 -2.73
C SER A 319 3.18 -11.00 -3.30
N GLU A 320 4.31 -11.53 -2.84
CA GLU A 320 5.62 -11.02 -3.23
C GLU A 320 6.23 -11.79 -4.41
N LEU A 321 6.09 -13.10 -4.42
CA LEU A 321 6.63 -13.92 -5.50
C LEU A 321 5.61 -14.15 -6.62
N GLY A 322 4.31 -14.12 -6.32
CA GLY A 322 3.25 -14.36 -7.31
C GLY A 322 3.31 -15.76 -7.94
N ILE A 323 3.95 -16.72 -7.25
CA ILE A 323 4.21 -18.07 -7.75
C ILE A 323 3.55 -19.07 -6.82
N HIS A 324 2.78 -19.99 -7.40
CA HIS A 324 2.18 -21.07 -6.61
C HIS A 324 3.27 -22.00 -6.02
N PRO A 325 3.20 -22.39 -4.74
CA PRO A 325 4.21 -23.23 -4.08
C PRO A 325 4.57 -24.52 -4.83
N LEU A 326 3.61 -25.16 -5.49
CA LEU A 326 3.85 -26.33 -6.31
C LEU A 326 4.76 -26.07 -7.52
N ALA A 327 4.86 -24.82 -7.99
CA ALA A 327 5.79 -24.49 -9.06
C ALA A 327 7.25 -24.64 -8.65
N PHE A 328 7.57 -24.46 -7.38
CA PHE A 328 8.92 -24.75 -6.85
C PHE A 328 9.19 -26.25 -6.79
N VAL A 329 8.19 -27.03 -6.40
CA VAL A 329 8.32 -28.50 -6.32
C VAL A 329 8.46 -29.13 -7.70
N HIS A 330 7.74 -28.60 -8.69
CA HIS A 330 7.71 -29.11 -10.06
C HIS A 330 8.49 -28.23 -11.05
N HIS A 331 9.50 -27.50 -10.57
CA HIS A 331 10.29 -26.57 -11.38
C HIS A 331 10.83 -27.20 -12.68
N ASP A 332 11.42 -28.40 -12.59
CA ASP A 332 12.02 -29.07 -13.74
C ASP A 332 10.98 -29.54 -14.78
N ASP A 333 9.77 -29.86 -14.34
CA ASP A 333 8.67 -30.22 -15.24
C ASP A 333 8.12 -28.98 -15.94
N LEU A 334 7.95 -27.86 -15.20
CA LEU A 334 7.50 -26.58 -15.77
C LEU A 334 8.50 -26.01 -16.77
N LYS A 335 9.78 -26.19 -16.54
CA LYS A 335 10.84 -25.76 -17.48
C LYS A 335 10.70 -26.44 -18.85
N LYS A 336 10.38 -27.74 -18.87
CA LYS A 336 10.13 -28.48 -20.13
C LYS A 336 8.93 -27.96 -20.90
N PHE A 337 7.88 -27.49 -20.20
CA PHE A 337 6.71 -26.87 -20.84
C PHE A 337 7.00 -25.47 -21.40
N ALA A 338 7.91 -24.71 -20.80
CA ALA A 338 8.27 -23.37 -21.26
C ALA A 338 9.22 -23.39 -22.48
N GLU A 339 9.88 -24.52 -22.77
CA GLU A 339 10.79 -24.73 -23.89
C GLU A 339 10.07 -25.29 -25.14
N THR A 340 8.77 -25.64 -25.04
CA THR A 340 7.89 -26.09 -26.14
C THR A 340 6.91 -25.00 -26.54
#